data_857c57f34ff0754b20f09a039095f127
#
_entry.id   857c57f34ff0754b20f09a039095f127
#
_cell.length_a   1.000
_cell.length_b   1.000
_cell.length_c   1.000
_cell.angle_alpha   90.00
_cell.angle_beta   90.00
_cell.angle_gamma   90.00
#
_symmetry.space_group_name_H-M   'P 1'
#
loop_
_entity.id
_entity.type
_entity.pdbx_description
1 polymer ?
#
loop_
_entity_poly.entity_id
_entity_poly.type
_entity_poly.pdbx_seq_one_letter_code
_entity_poly.pdbx_strand_id
1 'polypeptide(L)'
;MGQINIEVTHLNFSYEKQNPILQDISFTADGQASIGVVGANGAGKSTLLKLLVGLYFLDSGSIRIGDVPLQKETLAQIRKIAGYVFQDSESQLFMPNVYEDVAFAPQNYGLPEEEVAYRTKMALAAVHIGHLAKKPIHKLSGGEKKLAAIATILSMKPDIILMDEPSIALDPRNR
;
A
#
# COMPACT_ATOMS: atom_id res chain seq x y z
N MET A 1 6.82 9.61 -18.69
CA MET A 1 6.51 9.63 -17.26
C MET A 1 7.83 9.80 -16.54
N GLY A 2 7.95 10.80 -15.67
CA GLY A 2 9.17 11.00 -14.86
C GLY A 2 9.35 9.84 -13.88
N GLN A 3 10.58 9.54 -13.55
CA GLN A 3 10.95 8.52 -12.56
C GLN A 3 10.50 9.04 -11.18
N ILE A 4 9.64 8.31 -10.46
CA ILE A 4 9.18 8.72 -9.13
C ILE A 4 10.08 8.04 -8.09
N ASN A 5 10.89 8.84 -7.42
CA ASN A 5 11.79 8.40 -6.37
C ASN A 5 11.17 8.64 -4.99
N ILE A 6 11.57 7.84 -4.01
CA ILE A 6 11.30 8.11 -2.59
C ILE A 6 12.59 8.63 -1.97
N GLU A 7 12.53 9.79 -1.37
CA GLU A 7 13.64 10.40 -0.62
C GLU A 7 13.25 10.50 0.85
N VAL A 8 14.09 9.98 1.72
CA VAL A 8 13.96 10.06 3.17
C VAL A 8 15.22 10.68 3.73
N THR A 9 15.08 11.72 4.55
CA THR A 9 16.23 12.48 5.08
C THR A 9 16.07 12.67 6.57
N HIS A 10 17.03 12.17 7.36
CA HIS A 10 17.13 12.34 8.81
C HIS A 10 15.83 12.00 9.55
N LEU A 11 15.11 10.97 9.10
CA LEU A 11 13.82 10.57 9.64
C LEU A 11 13.98 10.02 11.06
N ASN A 12 13.23 10.60 11.97
CA ASN A 12 13.06 10.12 13.33
C ASN A 12 11.59 9.91 13.64
N PHE A 13 11.27 8.82 14.34
CA PHE A 13 9.91 8.50 14.73
C PHE A 13 9.84 7.67 16.00
N SER A 14 8.87 7.99 16.85
CA SER A 14 8.51 7.29 18.07
C SER A 14 6.99 7.17 18.18
N TYR A 15 6.48 6.01 18.62
CA TYR A 15 5.07 5.90 19.06
C TYR A 15 4.84 6.62 20.37
N GLU A 16 5.84 6.53 21.26
CA GLU A 16 5.90 7.21 22.55
C GLU A 16 7.24 7.95 22.64
N LYS A 17 7.22 9.21 23.07
CA LYS A 17 8.41 10.10 23.08
C LYS A 17 9.68 9.52 23.71
N GLN A 18 9.55 8.51 24.56
CA GLN A 18 10.69 7.89 25.27
C GLN A 18 11.25 6.63 24.58
N ASN A 19 10.56 6.11 23.55
CA ASN A 19 10.94 4.88 22.86
C ASN A 19 11.07 5.12 21.35
N PRO A 20 12.24 5.60 20.87
CA PRO A 20 12.45 5.83 19.44
C PRO A 20 12.48 4.50 18.68
N ILE A 21 11.68 4.43 17.60
CA ILE A 21 11.59 3.24 16.72
C ILE A 21 12.50 3.41 15.50
N LEU A 22 12.51 4.61 14.93
CA LEU A 22 13.40 4.96 13.82
C LEU A 22 14.24 6.15 14.22
N GLN A 23 15.55 6.07 13.98
CA GLN A 23 16.51 7.09 14.37
C GLN A 23 17.42 7.42 13.19
N ASP A 24 17.40 8.66 12.76
CA ASP A 24 18.28 9.23 11.72
C ASP A 24 18.33 8.41 10.43
N ILE A 25 17.17 7.93 9.97
CA ILE A 25 17.08 7.14 8.75
C ILE A 25 17.12 8.04 7.53
N SER A 26 18.09 7.79 6.64
CA SER A 26 18.22 8.50 5.37
C SER A 26 18.49 7.52 4.23
N PHE A 27 17.71 7.61 3.14
CA PHE A 27 17.92 6.82 1.92
C PHE A 27 17.17 7.44 0.73
N THR A 28 17.57 7.02 -0.46
CA THR A 28 16.82 7.27 -1.69
C THR A 28 16.48 5.93 -2.35
N ALA A 29 15.24 5.80 -2.80
CA ALA A 29 14.76 4.63 -3.51
C ALA A 29 14.33 5.01 -4.92
N ASP A 30 14.91 4.38 -5.94
CA ASP A 30 14.60 4.68 -7.34
C ASP A 30 13.28 4.04 -7.77
N GLY A 31 12.44 4.79 -8.47
CA GLY A 31 11.06 4.44 -8.82
C GLY A 31 10.88 3.33 -9.85
N GLN A 32 11.96 2.68 -10.32
CA GLN A 32 11.90 1.49 -11.19
C GLN A 32 12.48 0.25 -10.54
N ALA A 33 12.91 0.34 -9.28
CA ALA A 33 13.51 -0.75 -8.56
C ALA A 33 12.51 -1.52 -7.71
N SER A 34 12.69 -2.84 -7.59
CA SER A 34 12.08 -3.62 -6.52
C SER A 34 13.03 -3.60 -5.33
N ILE A 35 12.58 -3.03 -4.22
CA ILE A 35 13.41 -2.80 -3.04
C ILE A 35 12.90 -3.63 -1.87
N GLY A 36 13.77 -4.46 -1.29
CA GLY A 36 13.47 -5.22 -0.09
C GLY A 36 13.96 -4.52 1.17
N VAL A 37 13.04 -4.24 2.10
CA VAL A 37 13.40 -3.76 3.44
C VAL A 37 13.58 -4.96 4.37
N VAL A 38 14.81 -5.25 4.77
CA VAL A 38 15.19 -6.43 5.55
C VAL A 38 15.65 -6.00 6.95
N GLY A 39 15.33 -6.80 7.96
CA GLY A 39 15.74 -6.56 9.34
C GLY A 39 15.00 -7.47 10.33
N ALA A 40 15.43 -7.50 11.58
CA ALA A 40 14.81 -8.28 12.63
C ALA A 40 13.33 -7.90 12.87
N ASN A 41 12.57 -8.78 13.54
CA ASN A 41 11.23 -8.44 14.00
C ASN A 41 11.33 -7.28 15.02
N GLY A 42 10.42 -6.31 14.91
CA GLY A 42 10.47 -5.10 15.74
C GLY A 42 11.45 -4.00 15.29
N ALA A 43 12.23 -4.20 14.22
CA ALA A 43 13.19 -3.20 13.71
C ALA A 43 12.55 -1.96 13.05
N GLY A 44 11.22 -1.81 13.08
CA GLY A 44 10.54 -0.65 12.54
C GLY A 44 10.19 -0.72 11.04
N LYS A 45 10.34 -1.88 10.37
CA LYS A 45 10.03 -2.02 8.92
C LYS A 45 8.62 -1.56 8.56
N SER A 46 7.60 -2.13 9.20
CA SER A 46 6.19 -1.75 9.00
C SER A 46 5.92 -0.29 9.36
N THR A 47 6.62 0.22 10.37
CA THR A 47 6.52 1.62 10.78
C THR A 47 7.05 2.54 9.69
N LEU A 48 8.21 2.22 9.11
CA LEU A 48 8.77 2.96 7.98
C LEU A 48 7.80 2.99 6.80
N LEU A 49 7.27 1.83 6.38
CA LEU A 49 6.31 1.76 5.27
C LEU A 49 5.04 2.59 5.53
N LYS A 50 4.52 2.57 6.76
CA LYS A 50 3.34 3.37 7.17
C LYS A 50 3.61 4.87 7.16
N LEU A 51 4.84 5.28 7.54
CA LEU A 51 5.26 6.67 7.44
C LEU A 51 5.32 7.14 5.99
N LEU A 52 5.82 6.31 5.06
CA LEU A 52 5.92 6.66 3.64
C LEU A 52 4.56 6.97 2.99
N VAL A 53 3.45 6.43 3.51
CA VAL A 53 2.08 6.73 3.01
C VAL A 53 1.31 7.70 3.91
N GLY A 54 1.98 8.27 4.92
CA GLY A 54 1.38 9.23 5.84
C GLY A 54 0.27 8.65 6.71
N LEU A 55 0.38 7.38 7.12
CA LEU A 55 -0.45 6.80 8.18
C LEU A 55 0.02 7.26 9.56
N TYR A 56 1.29 7.60 9.66
CA TYR A 56 1.90 8.30 10.80
C TYR A 56 2.68 9.50 10.31
N PHE A 57 2.91 10.47 11.20
CA PHE A 57 3.78 11.62 10.94
C PHE A 57 5.09 11.46 11.70
N LEU A 58 6.18 11.83 11.05
CA LEU A 58 7.53 11.79 11.63
C LEU A 58 7.68 12.83 12.75
N ASP A 59 8.56 12.55 13.72
CA ASP A 59 8.92 13.50 14.77
C ASP A 59 9.86 14.58 14.22
N SER A 60 10.81 14.19 13.34
CA SER A 60 11.71 15.09 12.62
C SER A 60 12.23 14.44 11.34
N GLY A 61 12.87 15.26 10.48
CA GLY A 61 13.34 14.85 9.17
C GLY A 61 12.34 15.16 8.06
N SER A 62 12.47 14.53 6.92
CA SER A 62 11.54 14.72 5.79
C SER A 62 11.39 13.47 4.93
N ILE A 63 10.23 13.37 4.27
CA ILE A 63 9.92 12.37 3.26
C ILE A 63 9.39 13.10 2.03
N ARG A 64 9.86 12.69 0.84
CA ARG A 64 9.36 13.14 -0.46
C ARG A 64 9.08 11.93 -1.34
N ILE A 65 7.99 11.99 -2.11
CA ILE A 65 7.66 11.00 -3.13
C ILE A 65 7.56 11.73 -4.47
N GLY A 66 8.54 11.54 -5.33
CA GLY A 66 8.76 12.40 -6.48
C GLY A 66 8.94 13.84 -6.03
N ASP A 67 8.17 14.76 -6.62
CA ASP A 67 8.21 16.19 -6.26
C ASP A 67 7.31 16.54 -5.06
N VAL A 68 6.60 15.57 -4.48
CA VAL A 68 5.58 15.82 -3.45
C VAL A 68 6.18 15.57 -2.06
N PRO A 69 6.32 16.60 -1.20
CA PRO A 69 6.69 16.41 0.19
C PRO A 69 5.53 15.78 0.96
N LEU A 70 5.83 14.88 1.91
CA LEU A 70 4.83 14.25 2.74
C LEU A 70 4.44 15.17 3.91
N GLN A 71 3.27 15.77 3.80
CA GLN A 71 2.67 16.70 4.76
C GLN A 71 1.16 16.45 4.85
N LYS A 72 0.48 17.01 5.84
CA LYS A 72 -0.97 16.84 5.99
C LYS A 72 -1.75 17.29 4.75
N GLU A 73 -1.33 18.38 4.15
CA GLU A 73 -1.95 19.03 3.00
C GLU A 73 -1.78 18.22 1.71
N THR A 74 -0.71 17.42 1.62
CA THR A 74 -0.35 16.63 0.42
C THR A 74 -0.75 15.17 0.52
N LEU A 75 -1.32 14.69 1.64
CA LEU A 75 -1.69 13.29 1.85
C LEU A 75 -2.58 12.72 0.74
N ALA A 76 -3.56 13.49 0.27
CA ALA A 76 -4.44 13.05 -0.80
C ALA A 76 -3.67 12.79 -2.11
N GLN A 77 -2.65 13.60 -2.39
CA GLN A 77 -1.78 13.44 -3.54
C GLN A 77 -0.83 12.25 -3.37
N ILE A 78 -0.20 12.12 -2.20
CA ILE A 78 0.67 10.98 -1.88
C ILE A 78 -0.08 9.65 -2.03
N ARG A 79 -1.31 9.54 -1.51
CA ARG A 79 -2.13 8.31 -1.57
C ARG A 79 -2.64 7.96 -2.97
N LYS A 80 -2.59 8.89 -3.92
CA LYS A 80 -2.82 8.59 -5.35
C LYS A 80 -1.58 7.97 -6.01
N ILE A 81 -0.39 8.38 -5.57
CA ILE A 81 0.90 7.95 -6.12
C ILE A 81 1.36 6.63 -5.50
N ALA A 82 1.18 6.48 -4.17
CA ALA A 82 1.68 5.34 -3.41
C ALA A 82 0.53 4.55 -2.77
N GLY A 83 0.40 3.28 -3.17
CA GLY A 83 -0.50 2.32 -2.57
C GLY A 83 0.19 1.53 -1.45
N TYR A 84 -0.56 1.18 -0.41
CA TYR A 84 -0.05 0.39 0.72
C TYR A 84 -0.91 -0.86 0.94
N VAL A 85 -0.27 -2.03 0.92
CA VAL A 85 -0.89 -3.32 1.23
C VAL A 85 -0.54 -3.69 2.66
N PHE A 86 -1.56 -3.77 3.51
CA PHE A 86 -1.40 -4.11 4.93
C PHE A 86 -0.93 -5.56 5.13
N GLN A 87 -0.16 -5.81 6.18
CA GLN A 87 0.21 -7.16 6.61
C GLN A 87 -1.04 -8.00 6.86
N ASP A 88 -1.99 -7.48 7.65
CA ASP A 88 -3.30 -8.08 7.88
C ASP A 88 -4.31 -7.58 6.83
N SER A 89 -4.70 -8.49 5.94
CA SER A 89 -5.66 -8.20 4.86
C SER A 89 -7.08 -7.97 5.38
N GLU A 90 -7.43 -8.45 6.58
CA GLU A 90 -8.76 -8.23 7.16
C GLU A 90 -8.94 -6.76 7.57
N SER A 91 -7.87 -6.10 7.95
CA SER A 91 -7.87 -4.66 8.24
C SER A 91 -8.05 -3.77 7.02
N GLN A 92 -7.90 -4.32 5.80
CA GLN A 92 -8.00 -3.59 4.54
C GLN A 92 -9.34 -3.77 3.83
N LEU A 93 -9.94 -4.97 3.93
CA LEU A 93 -11.16 -5.36 3.21
C LEU A 93 -12.39 -5.11 4.07
N PHE A 94 -13.38 -4.37 3.55
CA PHE A 94 -14.56 -3.95 4.35
C PHE A 94 -15.88 -3.93 3.57
N MET A 95 -15.85 -4.15 2.24
CA MET A 95 -17.06 -4.19 1.43
C MET A 95 -17.72 -5.59 1.46
N PRO A 96 -18.99 -5.74 1.07
CA PRO A 96 -19.69 -7.02 1.09
C PRO A 96 -19.04 -8.13 0.27
N ASN A 97 -18.45 -7.83 -0.89
CA ASN A 97 -17.83 -8.78 -1.79
C ASN A 97 -16.55 -8.22 -2.43
N VAL A 98 -15.78 -9.10 -3.07
CA VAL A 98 -14.49 -8.78 -3.66
C VAL A 98 -14.58 -7.70 -4.74
N TYR A 99 -15.59 -7.75 -5.62
CA TYR A 99 -15.74 -6.76 -6.68
C TYR A 99 -15.95 -5.35 -6.12
N GLU A 100 -16.87 -5.22 -5.16
CA GLU A 100 -17.18 -3.94 -4.55
C GLU A 100 -15.99 -3.36 -3.79
N ASP A 101 -15.19 -4.20 -3.12
CA ASP A 101 -13.99 -3.77 -2.42
C ASP A 101 -12.92 -3.24 -3.40
N VAL A 102 -12.67 -3.96 -4.49
CA VAL A 102 -11.69 -3.55 -5.51
C VAL A 102 -12.18 -2.32 -6.29
N ALA A 103 -13.49 -2.15 -6.49
CA ALA A 103 -14.08 -1.00 -7.16
C ALA A 103 -14.16 0.25 -6.28
N PHE A 104 -14.14 0.10 -4.95
CA PHE A 104 -14.39 1.18 -3.99
C PHE A 104 -13.50 2.39 -4.20
N ALA A 105 -12.20 2.19 -4.28
CA ALA A 105 -11.26 3.29 -4.38
C ALA A 105 -11.38 4.05 -5.72
N PRO A 106 -11.41 3.40 -6.91
CA PRO A 106 -11.70 4.07 -8.16
C PRO A 106 -13.02 4.85 -8.17
N GLN A 107 -14.10 4.31 -7.58
CA GLN A 107 -15.38 5.01 -7.43
C GLN A 107 -15.23 6.26 -6.56
N ASN A 108 -14.56 6.13 -5.41
CA ASN A 108 -14.37 7.22 -4.47
C ASN A 108 -13.52 8.37 -5.03
N TYR A 109 -12.67 8.08 -6.02
CA TYR A 109 -11.95 9.11 -6.78
C TYR A 109 -12.77 9.71 -7.92
N GLY A 110 -14.03 9.35 -8.07
CA GLY A 110 -14.95 9.93 -9.04
C GLY A 110 -14.64 9.53 -10.49
N LEU A 111 -14.03 8.35 -10.70
CA LEU A 111 -13.80 7.86 -12.06
C LEU A 111 -15.13 7.47 -12.73
N PRO A 112 -15.25 7.61 -14.06
CA PRO A 112 -16.40 7.13 -14.83
C PRO A 112 -16.65 5.64 -14.59
N GLU A 113 -17.91 5.21 -14.60
CA GLU A 113 -18.33 3.83 -14.30
C GLU A 113 -17.60 2.79 -15.19
N GLU A 114 -17.45 3.10 -16.47
CA GLU A 114 -16.71 2.25 -17.42
C GLU A 114 -15.25 2.05 -17.02
N GLU A 115 -14.58 3.13 -16.58
CA GLU A 115 -13.18 3.07 -16.13
C GLU A 115 -13.07 2.31 -14.80
N VAL A 116 -14.02 2.49 -13.87
CA VAL A 116 -14.09 1.70 -12.62
C VAL A 116 -14.21 0.22 -12.94
N ALA A 117 -15.17 -0.16 -13.80
CA ALA A 117 -15.38 -1.56 -14.19
C ALA A 117 -14.13 -2.14 -14.88
N TYR A 118 -13.50 -1.38 -15.77
CA TYR A 118 -12.29 -1.79 -16.46
C TYR A 118 -11.13 -2.01 -15.47
N ARG A 119 -10.84 -1.04 -14.59
CA ARG A 119 -9.75 -1.14 -13.60
C ARG A 119 -9.97 -2.30 -12.63
N THR A 120 -11.19 -2.46 -12.13
CA THR A 120 -11.57 -3.56 -11.24
C THR A 120 -11.31 -4.91 -11.90
N LYS A 121 -11.79 -5.09 -13.15
CA LYS A 121 -11.56 -6.32 -13.91
C LYS A 121 -10.07 -6.61 -14.13
N MET A 122 -9.30 -5.60 -14.49
CA MET A 122 -7.86 -5.74 -14.74
C MET A 122 -7.10 -6.07 -13.44
N ALA A 123 -7.43 -5.41 -12.33
CA ALA A 123 -6.82 -5.69 -11.02
C ALA A 123 -7.09 -7.12 -10.55
N LEU A 124 -8.34 -7.59 -10.65
CA LEU A 124 -8.72 -8.97 -10.32
C LEU A 124 -8.03 -10.00 -11.21
N ALA A 125 -7.86 -9.69 -12.50
CA ALA A 125 -7.15 -10.56 -13.45
C ALA A 125 -5.65 -10.64 -13.12
N ALA A 126 -5.03 -9.53 -12.76
CA ALA A 126 -3.60 -9.46 -12.42
C ALA A 126 -3.20 -10.38 -11.26
N VAL A 127 -4.11 -10.57 -10.30
CA VAL A 127 -3.90 -11.48 -9.15
C VAL A 127 -4.67 -12.81 -9.29
N HIS A 128 -5.19 -13.12 -10.48
CA HIS A 128 -5.85 -14.38 -10.84
C HIS A 128 -7.10 -14.73 -10.00
N ILE A 129 -7.81 -13.75 -9.41
CA ILE A 129 -9.01 -13.98 -8.60
C ILE A 129 -10.32 -13.48 -9.25
N GLY A 130 -10.35 -13.27 -10.55
CA GLY A 130 -11.56 -12.81 -11.24
C GLY A 130 -12.81 -13.70 -11.01
N HIS A 131 -12.60 -15.00 -10.79
CA HIS A 131 -13.65 -15.96 -10.44
C HIS A 131 -14.26 -15.74 -9.04
N LEU A 132 -13.57 -14.99 -8.17
CA LEU A 132 -14.02 -14.67 -6.82
C LEU A 132 -14.77 -13.32 -6.74
N ALA A 133 -14.93 -12.59 -7.83
CA ALA A 133 -15.47 -11.22 -7.83
C ALA A 133 -16.77 -11.07 -7.01
N LYS A 134 -17.69 -12.01 -7.10
CA LYS A 134 -18.98 -12.01 -6.38
C LYS A 134 -18.93 -12.71 -5.01
N LYS A 135 -17.78 -13.28 -4.62
CA LYS A 135 -17.64 -14.01 -3.35
C LYS A 135 -17.62 -13.03 -2.18
N PRO A 136 -18.41 -13.26 -1.12
CA PRO A 136 -18.39 -12.44 0.09
C PRO A 136 -17.00 -12.47 0.77
N ILE A 137 -16.51 -11.32 1.26
CA ILE A 137 -15.17 -11.17 1.87
C ILE A 137 -14.99 -12.15 3.04
N HIS A 138 -16.01 -12.31 3.90
CA HIS A 138 -15.93 -13.20 5.07
C HIS A 138 -15.82 -14.70 4.71
N LYS A 139 -16.07 -15.10 3.43
CA LYS A 139 -15.93 -16.47 2.94
C LYS A 139 -14.60 -16.73 2.24
N LEU A 140 -13.73 -15.74 2.15
CA LEU A 140 -12.41 -15.88 1.55
C LEU A 140 -11.45 -16.59 2.53
N SER A 141 -10.58 -17.44 1.99
CA SER A 141 -9.40 -17.92 2.71
C SER A 141 -8.39 -16.78 2.95
N GLY A 142 -7.43 -16.96 3.86
CA GLY A 142 -6.41 -15.95 4.13
C GLY A 142 -5.61 -15.55 2.88
N GLY A 143 -5.25 -16.52 2.03
CA GLY A 143 -4.56 -16.23 0.76
C GLY A 143 -5.46 -15.48 -0.24
N GLU A 144 -6.74 -15.85 -0.36
CA GLU A 144 -7.71 -15.13 -1.20
C GLU A 144 -7.91 -13.68 -0.71
N LYS A 145 -7.98 -13.47 0.61
CA LYS A 145 -8.05 -12.12 1.21
C LYS A 145 -6.81 -11.30 0.87
N LYS A 146 -5.61 -11.90 0.94
CA LYS A 146 -4.36 -11.21 0.59
C LYS A 146 -4.35 -10.79 -0.88
N LEU A 147 -4.75 -11.67 -1.79
CA LEU A 147 -4.86 -11.35 -3.21
C LEU A 147 -5.92 -10.27 -3.48
N ALA A 148 -7.07 -10.33 -2.78
CA ALA A 148 -8.09 -9.29 -2.88
C ALA A 148 -7.55 -7.93 -2.39
N ALA A 149 -6.84 -7.90 -1.26
CA ALA A 149 -6.21 -6.68 -0.74
C ALA A 149 -5.16 -6.10 -1.71
N ILE A 150 -4.39 -6.93 -2.39
CA ILE A 150 -3.49 -6.47 -3.46
C ILE A 150 -4.30 -5.89 -4.63
N ALA A 151 -5.38 -6.54 -5.04
CA ALA A 151 -6.24 -6.06 -6.13
C ALA A 151 -6.87 -4.69 -5.84
N THR A 152 -7.26 -4.39 -4.57
CA THR A 152 -7.78 -3.06 -4.21
C THR A 152 -6.76 -1.95 -4.46
N ILE A 153 -5.48 -2.24 -4.24
CA ILE A 153 -4.42 -1.27 -4.52
C ILE A 153 -4.13 -1.17 -6.02
N LEU A 154 -4.06 -2.29 -6.74
CA LEU A 154 -3.81 -2.31 -8.18
C LEU A 154 -4.89 -1.57 -8.98
N SER A 155 -6.15 -1.60 -8.53
CA SER A 155 -7.26 -0.89 -9.20
C SER A 155 -7.07 0.63 -9.25
N MET A 156 -6.28 1.17 -8.32
CA MET A 156 -5.91 2.59 -8.27
C MET A 156 -4.86 2.98 -9.30
N LYS A 157 -4.09 1.99 -9.83
CA LYS A 157 -2.91 2.21 -10.69
C LYS A 157 -1.89 3.16 -10.03
N PRO A 158 -1.45 2.88 -8.80
CA PRO A 158 -0.43 3.72 -8.16
C PRO A 158 0.91 3.57 -8.88
N ASP A 159 1.76 4.58 -8.80
CA ASP A 159 3.13 4.53 -9.34
C ASP A 159 4.07 3.71 -8.43
N ILE A 160 3.77 3.67 -7.13
CA ILE A 160 4.55 2.95 -6.11
C ILE A 160 3.61 2.04 -5.32
N ILE A 161 4.04 0.79 -5.07
CA ILE A 161 3.33 -0.13 -4.19
C ILE A 161 4.25 -0.49 -3.03
N LEU A 162 3.78 -0.22 -1.81
CA LEU A 162 4.43 -0.60 -0.57
C LEU A 162 3.70 -1.81 0.01
N MET A 163 4.43 -2.91 0.24
CA MET A 163 3.84 -4.15 0.74
C MET A 163 4.48 -4.54 2.06
N ASP A 164 3.67 -4.67 3.09
CA ASP A 164 4.11 -5.16 4.40
C ASP A 164 3.89 -6.67 4.48
N GLU A 165 5.00 -7.43 4.53
CA GLU A 165 5.03 -8.89 4.56
C GLU A 165 4.11 -9.55 3.49
N PRO A 166 4.33 -9.29 2.19
CA PRO A 166 3.41 -9.68 1.12
C PRO A 166 3.24 -11.21 0.96
N SER A 167 4.22 -11.99 1.39
CA SER A 167 4.22 -13.45 1.22
C SER A 167 3.52 -14.22 2.34
N ILE A 168 3.14 -13.55 3.43
CA ILE A 168 2.40 -14.19 4.52
C ILE A 168 1.00 -14.58 4.01
N ALA A 169 0.58 -15.79 4.35
CA ALA A 169 -0.68 -16.42 3.96
C ALA A 169 -0.83 -16.76 2.46
N LEU A 170 0.17 -16.52 1.63
CA LEU A 170 0.15 -16.99 0.24
C LEU A 170 0.68 -18.43 0.14
N ASP A 171 0.04 -19.24 -0.73
CA ASP A 171 0.57 -20.54 -1.16
C ASP A 171 1.96 -20.32 -1.81
N PRO A 172 2.93 -21.25 -1.64
CA PRO A 172 4.25 -21.14 -2.27
C PRO A 172 4.24 -20.88 -3.78
N ARG A 173 3.16 -21.26 -4.48
CA ARG A 173 2.98 -20.97 -5.92
C ARG A 173 2.53 -19.54 -6.23
N ASN A 174 2.08 -18.79 -5.23
CA ASN A 174 1.60 -17.41 -5.34
C ASN A 174 2.53 -16.40 -4.62
N ARG A 175 3.72 -16.87 -4.19
CA ARG A 175 4.74 -16.03 -3.55
C ARG A 175 5.64 -15.33 -4.54
#